data_5180b29d113679d88cb7faa1d74e8d9b
#
_entry.id   5180b29d113679d88cb7faa1d74e8d9b
#
_cell.length_a   1.000
_cell.length_b   1.000
_cell.length_c   1.000
_cell.angle_alpha   90.00
_cell.angle_beta   90.00
_cell.angle_gamma   90.00
#
_symmetry.space_group_name_H-M   'P 1'
#
loop_
_entity.id
_entity.type
_entity.pdbx_description
1 polymer ?
#
loop_
_entity_poly.entity_id
_entity_poly.type
_entity_poly.pdbx_seq_one_letter_code
_entity_poly.pdbx_strand_id
1 'polypeptide(L)'
;MLMKNFAFALTDKCSAACDICCFSCSPAKNNVLDKEVIKNYIDQVAELNSDHDKSISFTGGEALLFYDMVLDCVSYAKKRGLNTGIVSNGFWGKNLNDASNILKELHSAGLSSLALSVDIHHQRYVPIEYIKNILKVIRNLNIKFEIRMLVLKGDDSFKKSISGLRPDIYGFNIHVTPFFPVGNAAKMFPADKFIKKYKSETATCPFEGSLVAMFNGNMLMCCSQFTYKIPMLKIGTFGKTSVKEAIDNISNNDFIYVMFRNGLGWYAKLAKKLNFHVEDYYCAACHLCYELFSNEEFIKQAEPYVEEKANRLRLQKLFSA
;
A
#
# COMPACT_ATOMS: atom_id res chain seq x y z
N MET A 1 -14.58 3.23 12.44
CA MET A 1 -13.63 2.54 11.52
C MET A 1 -12.43 2.09 12.36
N LEU A 2 -11.98 0.84 12.20
CA LEU A 2 -10.82 0.34 12.94
C LEU A 2 -9.56 0.54 12.08
N MET A 3 -8.62 1.36 12.56
CA MET A 3 -7.29 1.46 11.97
C MET A 3 -6.42 0.33 12.52
N LYS A 4 -5.84 -0.47 11.61
CA LYS A 4 -4.94 -1.59 11.95
C LYS A 4 -3.48 -1.28 11.64
N ASN A 5 -3.22 -0.44 10.65
CA ASN A 5 -1.87 -0.11 10.21
C ASN A 5 -1.76 1.36 9.81
N PHE A 6 -0.64 1.99 10.14
CA PHE A 6 -0.25 3.28 9.61
C PHE A 6 1.05 3.12 8.82
N ALA A 7 0.98 3.34 7.52
CA ALA A 7 2.12 3.19 6.63
C ALA A 7 2.78 4.54 6.35
N PHE A 8 4.10 4.57 6.39
CA PHE A 8 4.90 5.69 5.90
C PHE A 8 5.50 5.30 4.55
N ALA A 9 4.98 5.87 3.46
CA ALA A 9 5.69 5.91 2.19
C ALA A 9 6.81 6.94 2.33
N LEU A 10 7.89 6.52 3.00
CA LEU A 10 8.92 7.36 3.60
C LEU A 10 9.57 8.33 2.61
N THR A 11 9.82 7.84 1.40
CA THR A 11 10.58 8.56 0.39
C THR A 11 10.14 8.17 -1.03
N ASP A 12 10.35 9.05 -2.01
CA ASP A 12 10.29 8.71 -3.44
C ASP A 12 11.68 8.37 -4.01
N LYS A 13 12.75 8.49 -3.21
CA LYS A 13 14.06 7.99 -3.57
C LYS A 13 14.10 6.48 -3.56
N CYS A 14 14.67 5.86 -4.58
CA CYS A 14 14.79 4.41 -4.67
C CYS A 14 16.16 4.05 -5.26
N SER A 15 16.71 2.89 -4.90
CA SER A 15 17.90 2.32 -5.57
C SER A 15 17.60 1.81 -6.98
N ALA A 16 16.33 1.77 -7.38
CA ALA A 16 15.83 1.28 -8.65
C ALA A 16 14.93 2.32 -9.35
N ALA A 17 14.71 2.16 -10.66
CA ALA A 17 13.78 2.96 -11.48
C ALA A 17 12.89 2.02 -12.30
N CYS A 18 12.14 1.15 -11.60
CA CYS A 18 11.36 0.10 -12.23
C CYS A 18 10.26 0.64 -13.15
N ASP A 19 10.12 0.01 -14.31
CA ASP A 19 9.05 0.29 -15.29
C ASP A 19 7.62 0.01 -14.77
N ILE A 20 7.52 -0.73 -13.68
CA ILE A 20 6.26 -1.08 -13.00
C ILE A 20 5.95 -0.20 -11.78
N CYS A 21 6.83 0.74 -11.42
CA CYS A 21 6.70 1.51 -10.18
C CYS A 21 5.42 2.35 -10.17
N CYS A 22 4.52 2.06 -9.23
CA CYS A 22 3.26 2.81 -9.08
C CYS A 22 3.48 4.28 -8.70
N PHE A 23 4.55 4.61 -7.98
CA PHE A 23 4.87 5.97 -7.54
C PHE A 23 5.90 6.70 -8.43
N SER A 24 6.41 6.04 -9.47
CA SER A 24 7.50 6.56 -10.32
C SER A 24 8.73 6.98 -9.52
N CYS A 25 9.08 6.18 -8.51
CA CYS A 25 10.27 6.38 -7.69
C CYS A 25 11.54 6.14 -8.49
N SER A 26 12.65 6.80 -8.12
CA SER A 26 13.92 6.63 -8.80
C SER A 26 15.10 7.14 -7.94
N PRO A 27 16.38 6.84 -8.32
CA PRO A 27 17.54 7.38 -7.63
C PRO A 27 17.66 8.91 -7.68
N ALA A 28 17.05 9.56 -8.68
CA ALA A 28 17.09 11.02 -8.86
C ALA A 28 16.09 11.77 -7.96
N LYS A 29 15.21 11.08 -7.27
CA LYS A 29 14.23 11.66 -6.34
C LYS A 29 14.87 11.84 -4.97
N ASN A 30 14.28 12.74 -4.14
CA ASN A 30 14.86 13.06 -2.83
C ASN A 30 13.87 13.50 -1.77
N ASN A 31 12.54 13.41 -2.01
CA ASN A 31 11.58 13.68 -0.96
C ASN A 31 11.71 12.63 0.12
N VAL A 32 11.63 13.05 1.38
CA VAL A 32 11.63 12.19 2.56
C VAL A 32 10.79 12.82 3.66
N LEU A 33 10.05 11.99 4.39
CA LEU A 33 9.29 12.42 5.56
C LEU A 33 10.23 12.74 6.72
N ASP A 34 9.84 13.71 7.54
CA ASP A 34 10.60 14.10 8.73
C ASP A 34 10.51 13.03 9.82
N LYS A 35 11.66 12.68 10.42
CA LYS A 35 11.78 11.64 11.44
C LYS A 35 11.02 11.96 12.73
N GLU A 36 11.12 13.19 13.22
CA GLU A 36 10.48 13.57 14.49
C GLU A 36 8.96 13.64 14.32
N VAL A 37 8.50 14.07 13.15
CA VAL A 37 7.07 13.99 12.80
C VAL A 37 6.60 12.53 12.71
N ILE A 38 7.39 11.62 12.14
CA ILE A 38 7.08 10.17 12.13
C ILE A 38 6.90 9.65 13.54
N LYS A 39 7.82 9.99 14.49
CA LYS A 39 7.72 9.55 15.89
C LYS A 39 6.46 10.09 16.57
N ASN A 40 6.09 11.33 16.32
CA ASN A 40 4.84 11.89 16.81
C ASN A 40 3.61 11.11 16.30
N TYR A 41 3.60 10.67 15.04
CA TYR A 41 2.53 9.82 14.51
C TYR A 41 2.55 8.41 15.11
N ILE A 42 3.72 7.85 15.40
CA ILE A 42 3.85 6.59 16.13
C ILE A 42 3.18 6.70 17.51
N ASP A 43 3.40 7.81 18.25
CA ASP A 43 2.74 8.08 19.52
C ASP A 43 1.22 8.14 19.37
N GLN A 44 0.72 8.91 18.42
CA GLN A 44 -0.71 9.03 18.15
C GLN A 44 -1.35 7.67 17.80
N VAL A 45 -0.67 6.83 17.01
CA VAL A 45 -1.15 5.48 16.70
C VAL A 45 -1.16 4.59 17.94
N ALA A 46 -0.14 4.67 18.79
CA ALA A 46 -0.07 3.89 20.02
C ALA A 46 -1.22 4.24 21.00
N GLU A 47 -1.57 5.53 21.07
CA GLU A 47 -2.64 6.05 21.95
C GLU A 47 -4.06 5.76 21.45
N LEU A 48 -4.25 5.36 20.18
CA LEU A 48 -5.59 5.01 19.70
C LEU A 48 -6.15 3.81 20.46
N ASN A 49 -7.37 3.95 20.95
CA ASN A 49 -8.10 2.82 21.52
C ASN A 49 -8.46 1.82 20.42
N SER A 50 -8.02 0.59 20.57
CA SER A 50 -8.28 -0.51 19.62
C SER A 50 -8.21 -1.85 20.33
N ASP A 51 -9.18 -2.72 20.03
CA ASP A 51 -9.20 -4.12 20.48
C ASP A 51 -8.28 -5.03 19.64
N HIS A 52 -7.58 -4.45 18.65
CA HIS A 52 -6.71 -5.18 17.74
C HIS A 52 -5.28 -4.67 17.82
N ASP A 53 -4.34 -5.54 17.48
CA ASP A 53 -2.94 -5.18 17.30
C ASP A 53 -2.81 -4.09 16.25
N LYS A 54 -2.09 -3.03 16.62
CA LYS A 54 -1.76 -1.91 15.74
C LYS A 54 -0.36 -2.08 15.19
N SER A 55 -0.15 -1.62 13.97
CA SER A 55 1.15 -1.70 13.31
C SER A 55 1.55 -0.41 12.61
N ILE A 56 2.86 -0.22 12.51
CA ILE A 56 3.50 0.80 11.69
C ILE A 56 4.23 0.10 10.55
N SER A 57 4.19 0.63 9.35
CA SER A 57 4.97 0.07 8.25
C SER A 57 5.72 1.14 7.46
N PHE A 58 6.92 0.80 6.99
CA PHE A 58 7.78 1.65 6.17
C PHE A 58 7.85 1.09 4.76
N THR A 59 7.60 1.97 3.78
CA THR A 59 7.61 1.69 2.35
C THR A 59 7.99 2.97 1.60
N GLY A 60 7.65 3.07 0.33
CA GLY A 60 7.88 4.25 -0.50
C GLY A 60 8.62 3.88 -1.78
N GLY A 61 9.71 4.58 -2.08
CA GLY A 61 10.70 4.14 -3.05
C GLY A 61 11.49 2.96 -2.46
N GLU A 62 12.53 3.28 -1.67
CA GLU A 62 13.22 2.27 -0.88
C GLU A 62 13.53 2.85 0.51
N ALA A 63 12.76 2.43 1.50
CA ALA A 63 12.86 2.97 2.86
C ALA A 63 14.24 2.74 3.49
N LEU A 64 14.89 1.60 3.20
CA LEU A 64 16.21 1.26 3.78
C LEU A 64 17.39 2.03 3.16
N LEU A 65 17.15 2.95 2.21
CA LEU A 65 18.13 3.99 1.88
C LEU A 65 18.33 4.98 3.04
N PHE A 66 17.38 5.06 3.97
CA PHE A 66 17.42 5.84 5.20
C PHE A 66 17.48 4.91 6.42
N TYR A 67 18.43 3.97 6.39
CA TYR A 67 18.54 2.85 7.31
C TYR A 67 18.48 3.28 8.78
N ASP A 68 19.33 4.22 9.20
CA ASP A 68 19.42 4.68 10.60
C ASP A 68 18.09 5.28 11.09
N MET A 69 17.41 6.03 10.21
CA MET A 69 16.08 6.59 10.51
C MET A 69 15.04 5.50 10.70
N VAL A 70 15.00 4.51 9.81
CA VAL A 70 14.05 3.39 9.89
C VAL A 70 14.32 2.54 11.13
N LEU A 71 15.59 2.24 11.42
CA LEU A 71 16.00 1.46 12.58
C LEU A 71 15.56 2.15 13.89
N ASP A 72 15.80 3.46 14.01
CA ASP A 72 15.38 4.27 15.16
C ASP A 72 13.85 4.28 15.30
N CYS A 73 13.10 4.49 14.20
CA CYS A 73 11.63 4.47 14.23
C CYS A 73 11.05 3.08 14.54
N VAL A 74 11.67 1.99 14.06
CA VAL A 74 11.28 0.60 14.40
C VAL A 74 11.46 0.37 15.90
N SER A 75 12.61 0.74 16.45
CA SER A 75 12.90 0.64 17.89
C SER A 75 11.91 1.49 18.71
N TYR A 76 11.62 2.69 18.26
CA TYR A 76 10.68 3.59 18.92
C TYR A 76 9.25 3.01 18.91
N ALA A 77 8.76 2.52 17.78
CA ALA A 77 7.45 1.90 17.66
C ALA A 77 7.32 0.64 18.53
N LYS A 78 8.38 -0.18 18.62
CA LYS A 78 8.42 -1.35 19.50
C LYS A 78 8.27 -0.96 20.97
N LYS A 79 8.94 0.10 21.43
CA LYS A 79 8.81 0.63 22.80
C LYS A 79 7.41 1.13 23.11
N ARG A 80 6.63 1.51 22.09
CA ARG A 80 5.21 1.92 22.19
C ARG A 80 4.22 0.74 22.04
N GLY A 81 4.72 -0.51 22.00
CA GLY A 81 3.89 -1.70 21.90
C GLY A 81 3.31 -1.95 20.52
N LEU A 82 3.84 -1.32 19.46
CA LEU A 82 3.37 -1.49 18.09
C LEU A 82 4.16 -2.58 17.36
N ASN A 83 3.47 -3.30 16.49
CA ASN A 83 4.12 -4.14 15.50
C ASN A 83 4.72 -3.28 14.39
N THR A 84 5.83 -3.73 13.79
CA THR A 84 6.49 -2.99 12.73
C THR A 84 6.70 -3.82 11.48
N GLY A 85 6.60 -3.19 10.31
CA GLY A 85 6.79 -3.84 9.03
C GLY A 85 7.63 -3.00 8.07
N ILE A 86 8.35 -3.66 7.17
CA ILE A 86 9.10 -3.00 6.09
C ILE A 86 8.77 -3.68 4.77
N VAL A 87 8.63 -2.86 3.71
CA VAL A 87 8.61 -3.31 2.31
C VAL A 87 9.88 -2.81 1.64
N SER A 88 10.66 -3.71 1.05
CA SER A 88 11.96 -3.40 0.45
C SER A 88 12.18 -4.17 -0.84
N ASN A 89 13.02 -3.64 -1.72
CA ASN A 89 13.50 -4.35 -2.90
C ASN A 89 14.73 -5.24 -2.63
N GLY A 90 15.32 -5.18 -1.43
CA GLY A 90 16.43 -6.03 -1.02
C GLY A 90 17.82 -5.60 -1.51
N PHE A 91 18.01 -4.37 -2.00
CA PHE A 91 19.29 -3.85 -2.52
C PHE A 91 20.46 -3.98 -1.53
N TRP A 92 20.16 -4.05 -0.27
CA TRP A 92 21.10 -4.15 0.86
C TRP A 92 21.67 -5.56 1.09
N GLY A 93 21.11 -6.59 0.46
CA GLY A 93 21.57 -7.96 0.56
C GLY A 93 22.85 -8.29 -0.24
N LYS A 94 23.76 -7.33 -0.44
CA LYS A 94 24.91 -7.40 -1.33
C LYS A 94 25.79 -8.64 -1.10
N ASN A 95 25.96 -9.02 0.16
CA ASN A 95 26.64 -10.24 0.59
C ASN A 95 25.98 -10.77 1.86
N LEU A 96 26.39 -11.96 2.29
CA LEU A 96 25.77 -12.63 3.42
C LEU A 96 25.98 -11.88 4.75
N ASN A 97 27.13 -11.23 4.92
CA ASN A 97 27.45 -10.46 6.12
C ASN A 97 26.57 -9.21 6.23
N ASP A 98 26.44 -8.43 5.15
CA ASP A 98 25.56 -7.25 5.12
C ASP A 98 24.11 -7.64 5.39
N ALA A 99 23.60 -8.68 4.71
CA ALA A 99 22.26 -9.18 4.94
C ALA A 99 22.05 -9.63 6.40
N SER A 100 23.05 -10.31 7.00
CA SER A 100 23.00 -10.77 8.37
C SER A 100 22.98 -9.62 9.37
N ASN A 101 23.86 -8.63 9.20
CA ASN A 101 23.96 -7.50 10.11
C ASN A 101 22.66 -6.68 10.09
N ILE A 102 22.18 -6.27 8.91
CA ILE A 102 20.95 -5.48 8.74
C ILE A 102 19.74 -6.23 9.34
N LEU A 103 19.57 -7.51 9.03
CA LEU A 103 18.42 -8.27 9.53
C LEU A 103 18.47 -8.48 11.03
N LYS A 104 19.64 -8.76 11.61
CA LYS A 104 19.80 -8.92 13.06
C LYS A 104 19.56 -7.62 13.82
N GLU A 105 20.04 -6.49 13.30
CA GLU A 105 19.81 -5.18 13.91
C GLU A 105 18.33 -4.80 13.86
N LEU A 106 17.67 -4.97 12.70
CA LEU A 106 16.23 -4.71 12.55
C LEU A 106 15.40 -5.63 13.44
N HIS A 107 15.75 -6.94 13.53
CA HIS A 107 15.08 -7.89 14.42
C HIS A 107 15.23 -7.49 15.88
N SER A 108 16.45 -7.13 16.31
CA SER A 108 16.74 -6.68 17.67
C SER A 108 16.02 -5.37 18.02
N ALA A 109 15.87 -4.48 17.04
CA ALA A 109 15.07 -3.25 17.18
C ALA A 109 13.57 -3.53 17.29
N GLY A 110 13.09 -4.72 16.89
CA GLY A 110 11.70 -5.14 17.02
C GLY A 110 10.94 -5.24 15.71
N LEU A 111 11.62 -5.38 14.56
CA LEU A 111 10.96 -5.64 13.28
C LEU A 111 10.14 -6.93 13.36
N SER A 112 8.82 -6.80 13.09
CA SER A 112 7.87 -7.93 13.15
C SER A 112 7.63 -8.56 11.79
N SER A 113 7.72 -7.78 10.71
CA SER A 113 7.46 -8.28 9.36
C SER A 113 8.32 -7.61 8.29
N LEU A 114 8.70 -8.39 7.27
CA LEU A 114 9.42 -7.92 6.10
C LEU A 114 8.78 -8.50 4.84
N ALA A 115 8.48 -7.62 3.87
CA ALA A 115 8.07 -8.02 2.53
C ALA A 115 9.15 -7.63 1.52
N LEU A 116 9.61 -8.57 0.69
CA LEU A 116 10.53 -8.30 -0.41
C LEU A 116 9.82 -8.29 -1.75
N SER A 117 10.05 -7.22 -2.52
CA SER A 117 9.61 -7.13 -3.92
C SER A 117 10.61 -7.86 -4.81
N VAL A 118 10.21 -9.00 -5.37
CA VAL A 118 11.13 -9.85 -6.14
C VAL A 118 10.45 -10.33 -7.41
N ASP A 119 10.62 -9.60 -8.48
CA ASP A 119 10.20 -9.98 -9.84
C ASP A 119 11.26 -9.53 -10.85
N ILE A 120 11.09 -9.89 -12.11
CA ILE A 120 12.08 -9.58 -13.17
C ILE A 120 12.32 -8.07 -13.34
N HIS A 121 11.35 -7.22 -12.99
CA HIS A 121 11.47 -5.76 -13.10
C HIS A 121 12.33 -5.18 -11.98
N HIS A 122 12.22 -5.73 -10.76
CA HIS A 122 13.11 -5.40 -9.65
C HIS A 122 14.50 -6.00 -9.85
N GLN A 123 14.60 -7.22 -10.38
CA GLN A 123 15.88 -7.92 -10.65
C GLN A 123 16.77 -7.24 -11.72
N ARG A 124 16.23 -6.31 -12.51
CA ARG A 124 17.05 -5.44 -13.38
C ARG A 124 17.97 -4.50 -12.59
N TYR A 125 17.62 -4.21 -11.34
CA TYR A 125 18.33 -3.26 -10.48
C TYR A 125 18.93 -3.92 -9.24
N VAL A 126 18.35 -5.01 -8.77
CA VAL A 126 18.79 -5.75 -7.59
C VAL A 126 19.15 -7.17 -8.03
N PRO A 127 20.45 -7.52 -8.03
CA PRO A 127 20.91 -8.86 -8.42
C PRO A 127 20.23 -9.94 -7.59
N ILE A 128 19.88 -11.05 -8.22
CA ILE A 128 19.17 -12.18 -7.58
C ILE A 128 19.95 -12.74 -6.39
N GLU A 129 21.28 -12.67 -6.41
CA GLU A 129 22.14 -13.11 -5.32
C GLU A 129 21.94 -12.31 -4.03
N TYR A 130 21.54 -11.02 -4.13
CA TYR A 130 21.21 -10.21 -2.96
C TYR A 130 19.98 -10.77 -2.25
N ILE A 131 18.99 -11.18 -3.02
CA ILE A 131 17.77 -11.81 -2.49
C ILE A 131 18.08 -13.14 -1.86
N LYS A 132 18.92 -14.01 -2.48
CA LYS A 132 19.36 -15.29 -1.91
C LYS A 132 20.06 -15.11 -0.58
N ASN A 133 20.93 -14.11 -0.44
CA ASN A 133 21.60 -13.81 0.82
C ASN A 133 20.59 -13.49 1.93
N ILE A 134 19.58 -12.65 1.59
CA ILE A 134 18.52 -12.30 2.53
C ILE A 134 17.70 -13.55 2.92
N LEU A 135 17.31 -14.40 1.95
CA LEU A 135 16.54 -15.61 2.21
C LEU A 135 17.27 -16.60 3.14
N LYS A 136 18.59 -16.77 2.96
CA LYS A 136 19.42 -17.62 3.83
C LYS A 136 19.42 -17.14 5.28
N VAL A 137 19.49 -15.83 5.50
CA VAL A 137 19.55 -15.26 6.86
C VAL A 137 18.19 -15.24 7.52
N ILE A 138 17.16 -14.75 6.82
CA ILE A 138 15.85 -14.50 7.42
C ILE A 138 15.15 -15.79 7.86
N ARG A 139 15.48 -16.92 7.25
CA ARG A 139 14.97 -18.25 7.61
C ARG A 139 15.18 -18.59 9.09
N ASN A 140 16.23 -18.05 9.70
CA ASN A 140 16.62 -18.30 11.08
C ASN A 140 16.17 -17.20 12.06
N LEU A 141 15.40 -16.24 11.59
CA LEU A 141 14.89 -15.13 12.40
C LEU A 141 13.37 -15.25 12.59
N ASN A 142 12.89 -14.86 13.75
CA ASN A 142 11.44 -14.80 14.01
C ASN A 142 10.85 -13.49 13.46
N ILE A 143 10.91 -13.34 12.13
CA ILE A 143 10.30 -12.22 11.40
C ILE A 143 9.27 -12.82 10.43
N LYS A 144 8.03 -12.32 10.45
CA LYS A 144 7.03 -12.69 9.44
C LYS A 144 7.51 -12.21 8.07
N PHE A 145 7.75 -13.15 7.17
CA PHE A 145 8.36 -12.83 5.88
C PHE A 145 7.50 -13.25 4.70
N GLU A 146 7.45 -12.39 3.69
CA GLU A 146 6.78 -12.70 2.42
C GLU A 146 7.55 -12.16 1.23
N ILE A 147 7.42 -12.84 0.10
CA ILE A 147 7.91 -12.42 -1.20
C ILE A 147 6.73 -11.89 -2.01
N ARG A 148 6.87 -10.69 -2.57
CA ARG A 148 5.88 -10.08 -3.44
C ARG A 148 6.40 -10.07 -4.88
N MET A 149 5.59 -10.58 -5.79
CA MET A 149 5.90 -10.64 -7.22
C MET A 149 4.76 -10.04 -8.02
N LEU A 150 5.10 -9.21 -9.00
CA LEU A 150 4.14 -8.64 -9.94
C LEU A 150 4.24 -9.36 -11.29
N VAL A 151 3.09 -9.58 -11.94
CA VAL A 151 3.00 -10.31 -13.20
C VAL A 151 2.11 -9.60 -14.22
N LEU A 152 2.44 -9.73 -15.50
CA LEU A 152 1.64 -9.28 -16.64
C LEU A 152 0.87 -10.46 -17.27
N LYS A 153 -0.15 -10.11 -18.04
CA LYS A 153 -0.90 -11.08 -18.82
C LYS A 153 -0.03 -11.69 -19.91
N GLY A 154 0.03 -13.02 -19.94
CA GLY A 154 0.67 -13.78 -21.01
C GLY A 154 2.20 -13.74 -20.98
N ASP A 155 2.82 -13.29 -19.89
CA ASP A 155 4.26 -13.39 -19.72
C ASP A 155 4.66 -14.57 -18.80
N ASP A 156 5.91 -14.97 -18.87
CA ASP A 156 6.52 -16.00 -18.03
C ASP A 156 7.37 -15.39 -16.88
N SER A 157 7.14 -14.10 -16.56
CA SER A 157 7.88 -13.32 -15.57
C SER A 157 7.95 -14.02 -14.22
N PHE A 158 6.84 -14.64 -13.78
CA PHE A 158 6.80 -15.40 -12.54
C PHE A 158 7.77 -16.61 -12.57
N LYS A 159 7.74 -17.40 -13.64
CA LYS A 159 8.64 -18.57 -13.78
C LYS A 159 10.09 -18.14 -13.80
N LYS A 160 10.41 -17.07 -14.53
CA LYS A 160 11.76 -16.50 -14.62
C LYS A 160 12.24 -16.00 -13.26
N SER A 161 11.40 -15.29 -12.53
CA SER A 161 11.73 -14.77 -11.19
C SER A 161 12.02 -15.89 -10.21
N ILE A 162 11.22 -16.96 -10.20
CA ILE A 162 11.37 -18.07 -9.27
C ILE A 162 12.55 -18.98 -9.64
N SER A 163 12.80 -19.23 -10.92
CA SER A 163 13.84 -20.19 -11.34
C SER A 163 15.21 -19.82 -10.77
N GLY A 164 15.55 -18.53 -10.75
CA GLY A 164 16.80 -18.04 -10.20
C GLY A 164 16.91 -18.13 -8.67
N LEU A 165 15.79 -18.30 -7.96
CA LEU A 165 15.75 -18.31 -6.49
C LEU A 165 15.73 -19.73 -5.90
N ARG A 166 15.55 -20.79 -6.71
CA ARG A 166 15.58 -22.17 -6.21
C ARG A 166 16.99 -22.60 -5.83
N PRO A 167 17.20 -23.34 -4.71
CA PRO A 167 16.18 -23.81 -3.76
C PRO A 167 15.87 -22.80 -2.61
N ASP A 168 16.53 -21.66 -2.54
CA ASP A 168 16.51 -20.73 -1.39
C ASP A 168 15.09 -20.23 -1.05
N ILE A 169 14.19 -20.21 -2.03
CA ILE A 169 12.81 -19.72 -1.87
C ILE A 169 11.86 -20.72 -1.17
N TYR A 170 12.22 -21.98 -1.06
CA TYR A 170 11.32 -22.98 -0.51
C TYR A 170 10.96 -22.72 0.96
N GLY A 171 9.65 -22.86 1.26
CA GLY A 171 9.10 -22.63 2.59
C GLY A 171 8.71 -21.18 2.89
N PHE A 172 8.93 -20.25 1.95
CA PHE A 172 8.45 -18.87 2.09
C PHE A 172 7.11 -18.63 1.38
N ASN A 173 6.29 -17.73 1.94
CA ASN A 173 5.07 -17.28 1.31
C ASN A 173 5.39 -16.39 0.11
N ILE A 174 4.77 -16.71 -1.03
CA ILE A 174 4.91 -15.92 -2.25
C ILE A 174 3.54 -15.32 -2.58
N HIS A 175 3.46 -14.00 -2.56
CA HIS A 175 2.27 -13.27 -2.95
C HIS A 175 2.41 -12.75 -4.38
N VAL A 176 1.62 -13.29 -5.29
CA VAL A 176 1.63 -12.91 -6.71
C VAL A 176 0.45 -12.01 -7.02
N THR A 177 0.73 -10.82 -7.53
CA THR A 177 -0.30 -9.83 -7.87
C THR A 177 -0.13 -9.39 -9.33
N PRO A 178 -1.22 -9.20 -10.08
CA PRO A 178 -1.14 -8.55 -11.39
C PRO A 178 -0.62 -7.11 -11.28
N PHE A 179 0.05 -6.63 -12.32
CA PHE A 179 0.34 -5.20 -12.46
C PHE A 179 -0.95 -4.41 -12.59
N PHE A 180 -0.89 -3.18 -12.12
CA PHE A 180 -1.97 -2.23 -12.29
C PHE A 180 -1.55 -1.08 -13.21
N PRO A 181 -2.49 -0.53 -14.03
CA PRO A 181 -2.24 0.60 -14.93
C PRO A 181 -2.11 1.92 -14.14
N VAL A 182 -1.04 2.07 -13.36
CA VAL A 182 -0.76 3.26 -12.55
C VAL A 182 0.75 3.56 -12.51
N GLY A 183 1.12 4.83 -12.36
CA GLY A 183 2.51 5.27 -12.32
C GLY A 183 3.27 4.97 -13.62
N ASN A 184 4.46 4.36 -13.52
CA ASN A 184 5.24 3.97 -14.68
C ASN A 184 4.56 2.88 -15.50
N ALA A 185 3.92 1.90 -14.84
CA ALA A 185 3.27 0.80 -15.54
C ALA A 185 2.22 1.28 -16.56
N ALA A 186 1.43 2.30 -16.22
CA ALA A 186 0.45 2.88 -17.12
C ALA A 186 1.06 3.53 -18.38
N LYS A 187 2.33 3.94 -18.31
CA LYS A 187 3.05 4.59 -19.42
C LYS A 187 3.83 3.58 -20.27
N MET A 188 4.32 2.52 -19.64
CA MET A 188 5.26 1.57 -20.24
C MET A 188 4.58 0.36 -20.89
N PHE A 189 3.35 0.03 -20.49
CA PHE A 189 2.67 -1.17 -20.97
C PHE A 189 1.32 -0.84 -21.60
N PRO A 190 0.97 -1.47 -22.74
CA PRO A 190 -0.33 -1.31 -23.36
C PRO A 190 -1.45 -1.94 -22.53
N ALA A 191 -2.68 -1.46 -22.70
CA ALA A 191 -3.84 -1.80 -21.86
C ALA A 191 -4.18 -3.30 -21.87
N ASP A 192 -3.93 -4.02 -22.97
CA ASP A 192 -4.20 -5.44 -23.13
C ASP A 192 -3.27 -6.36 -22.31
N LYS A 193 -2.15 -5.80 -21.78
CA LYS A 193 -1.22 -6.52 -20.89
C LYS A 193 -1.70 -6.59 -19.44
N PHE A 194 -2.66 -5.78 -19.05
CA PHE A 194 -3.20 -5.81 -17.69
C PHE A 194 -4.30 -6.88 -17.55
N ILE A 195 -4.23 -7.64 -16.45
CA ILE A 195 -5.21 -8.71 -16.18
C ILE A 195 -6.46 -8.10 -15.55
N LYS A 196 -7.54 -8.00 -16.33
CA LYS A 196 -8.86 -7.55 -15.87
C LYS A 196 -9.73 -8.74 -15.48
N LYS A 197 -10.04 -8.90 -14.20
CA LYS A 197 -10.84 -10.04 -13.67
C LYS A 197 -11.88 -9.66 -12.62
N TYR A 198 -11.85 -8.42 -12.14
CA TYR A 198 -12.79 -7.94 -11.12
C TYR A 198 -14.01 -7.32 -11.80
N LYS A 199 -15.17 -7.97 -11.61
CA LYS A 199 -16.44 -7.49 -12.18
C LYS A 199 -16.86 -6.18 -11.49
N SER A 200 -17.13 -5.13 -12.27
CA SER A 200 -17.46 -3.81 -11.73
C SER A 200 -18.70 -3.80 -10.85
N GLU A 201 -19.79 -4.48 -11.27
CA GLU A 201 -21.08 -4.47 -10.59
C GLU A 201 -21.11 -5.14 -9.21
N THR A 202 -20.14 -6.01 -8.91
CA THR A 202 -20.02 -6.74 -7.64
C THR A 202 -18.79 -6.33 -6.85
N ALA A 203 -18.05 -5.33 -7.32
CA ALA A 203 -16.82 -4.89 -6.67
C ALA A 203 -17.10 -4.32 -5.27
N THR A 204 -16.32 -4.75 -4.32
CA THR A 204 -16.29 -4.23 -2.94
C THR A 204 -14.94 -3.59 -2.65
N CYS A 205 -14.90 -2.64 -1.73
CA CYS A 205 -13.65 -2.05 -1.29
C CYS A 205 -12.89 -3.04 -0.38
N PRO A 206 -11.67 -3.46 -0.72
CA PRO A 206 -10.88 -4.38 0.09
C PRO A 206 -10.13 -3.67 1.24
N PHE A 207 -10.64 -2.54 1.71
CA PHE A 207 -9.97 -1.75 2.74
C PHE A 207 -9.85 -2.51 4.07
N GLU A 208 -8.64 -2.62 4.58
CA GLU A 208 -8.29 -3.38 5.78
C GLU A 208 -7.85 -2.49 6.97
N GLY A 209 -8.10 -1.19 6.91
CA GLY A 209 -7.75 -0.25 7.97
C GLY A 209 -6.31 0.29 7.90
N SER A 210 -5.70 0.36 6.71
CA SER A 210 -4.36 0.93 6.52
C SER A 210 -4.43 2.38 6.04
N LEU A 211 -3.98 3.33 6.85
CA LEU A 211 -3.75 4.72 6.45
C LEU A 211 -2.31 4.89 5.96
N VAL A 212 -2.07 5.90 5.12
CA VAL A 212 -0.73 6.14 4.54
C VAL A 212 -0.36 7.60 4.61
N ALA A 213 0.81 7.91 5.18
CA ALA A 213 1.51 9.18 4.95
C ALA A 213 2.46 9.02 3.75
N MET A 214 2.28 9.86 2.73
CA MET A 214 3.09 9.84 1.52
C MET A 214 4.27 10.81 1.63
N PHE A 215 5.37 10.49 0.97
CA PHE A 215 6.59 11.31 0.90
C PHE A 215 6.36 12.76 0.44
N ASN A 216 5.23 13.06 -0.19
CA ASN A 216 4.83 14.41 -0.58
C ASN A 216 3.97 15.14 0.46
N GLY A 217 3.84 14.58 1.66
CA GLY A 217 3.08 15.15 2.77
C GLY A 217 1.57 14.88 2.73
N ASN A 218 1.03 14.18 1.74
CA ASN A 218 -0.39 13.82 1.76
C ASN A 218 -0.64 12.64 2.69
N MET A 219 -1.73 12.69 3.44
CA MET A 219 -2.27 11.54 4.16
C MET A 219 -3.43 10.94 3.36
N LEU A 220 -3.37 9.63 3.11
CA LEU A 220 -4.33 8.91 2.28
C LEU A 220 -5.09 7.87 3.10
N MET A 221 -6.36 7.66 2.74
CA MET A 221 -7.25 6.72 3.41
C MET A 221 -6.78 5.27 3.36
N CYS A 222 -6.09 4.85 2.30
CA CYS A 222 -5.67 3.46 2.13
C CYS A 222 -4.32 3.35 1.39
N CYS A 223 -3.69 2.17 1.50
CA CYS A 223 -2.41 1.85 0.88
C CYS A 223 -2.50 1.33 -0.56
N SER A 224 -3.65 1.48 -1.23
CA SER A 224 -3.79 1.08 -2.63
C SER A 224 -2.84 1.89 -3.53
N GLN A 225 -2.28 1.23 -4.53
CA GLN A 225 -1.40 1.84 -5.54
C GLN A 225 -2.08 2.95 -6.35
N PHE A 226 -3.42 3.03 -6.36
CA PHE A 226 -4.19 4.07 -7.05
C PHE A 226 -4.53 5.28 -6.18
N THR A 227 -4.54 5.12 -4.84
CA THR A 227 -5.10 6.10 -3.90
C THR A 227 -4.50 7.49 -4.04
N TYR A 228 -3.19 7.59 -4.31
CA TYR A 228 -2.50 8.87 -4.44
C TYR A 228 -2.96 9.68 -5.69
N LYS A 229 -3.72 9.08 -6.58
CA LYS A 229 -4.35 9.69 -7.76
C LYS A 229 -5.82 10.06 -7.55
N ILE A 230 -6.38 9.78 -6.37
CA ILE A 230 -7.80 10.01 -6.05
C ILE A 230 -7.91 11.15 -5.03
N PRO A 231 -8.25 12.39 -5.46
CA PRO A 231 -8.25 13.56 -4.56
C PRO A 231 -9.14 13.38 -3.33
N MET A 232 -10.34 12.81 -3.48
CA MET A 232 -11.28 12.63 -2.38
C MET A 232 -10.82 11.63 -1.31
N LEU A 233 -9.82 10.80 -1.59
CA LEU A 233 -9.22 9.88 -0.61
C LEU A 233 -8.02 10.49 0.13
N LYS A 234 -7.70 11.76 -0.13
CA LYS A 234 -6.78 12.54 0.69
C LYS A 234 -7.52 12.99 1.96
N ILE A 235 -7.10 12.46 3.09
CA ILE A 235 -7.75 12.64 4.39
C ILE A 235 -7.04 13.65 5.28
N GLY A 236 -5.93 14.21 4.84
CA GLY A 236 -5.17 15.20 5.59
C GLY A 236 -3.79 15.49 5.02
N THR A 237 -3.02 16.23 5.81
CA THR A 237 -1.64 16.59 5.51
C THR A 237 -0.74 16.15 6.66
N PHE A 238 0.29 15.37 6.36
CA PHE A 238 1.29 14.89 7.31
C PHE A 238 1.98 16.05 8.03
N GLY A 239 2.09 15.96 9.34
CA GLY A 239 2.60 17.01 10.20
C GLY A 239 1.60 18.13 10.55
N LYS A 240 0.39 18.11 9.96
CA LYS A 240 -0.66 19.11 10.25
C LYS A 240 -1.95 18.48 10.74
N THR A 241 -2.36 17.34 10.15
CA THR A 241 -3.59 16.61 10.48
C THR A 241 -3.23 15.46 11.41
N SER A 242 -3.83 15.39 12.59
CA SER A 242 -3.63 14.24 13.50
C SER A 242 -4.23 12.96 12.95
N VAL A 243 -3.79 11.80 13.49
CA VAL A 243 -4.35 10.49 13.11
C VAL A 243 -5.85 10.42 13.44
N LYS A 244 -6.27 11.00 14.56
CA LYS A 244 -7.68 11.05 14.95
C LYS A 244 -8.50 11.88 13.97
N GLU A 245 -8.07 13.09 13.63
CA GLU A 245 -8.73 13.94 12.63
C GLU A 245 -8.81 13.25 11.27
N ALA A 246 -7.76 12.54 10.84
CA ALA A 246 -7.77 11.79 9.60
C ALA A 246 -8.84 10.67 9.62
N ILE A 247 -9.01 9.97 10.74
CA ILE A 247 -10.07 8.97 10.94
C ILE A 247 -11.45 9.63 10.94
N ASP A 248 -11.60 10.79 11.58
CA ASP A 248 -12.84 11.55 11.60
C ASP A 248 -13.22 12.04 10.19
N ASN A 249 -12.25 12.52 9.40
CA ASN A 249 -12.45 12.90 8.00
C ASN A 249 -12.97 11.74 7.13
N ILE A 250 -12.47 10.52 7.35
CA ILE A 250 -12.98 9.32 6.66
C ILE A 250 -14.43 9.03 7.11
N SER A 251 -14.69 9.10 8.41
CA SER A 251 -15.99 8.74 8.99
C SER A 251 -17.10 9.72 8.60
N ASN A 252 -16.75 10.98 8.36
CA ASN A 252 -17.66 12.06 7.97
C ASN A 252 -17.83 12.21 6.45
N ASN A 253 -17.11 11.44 5.64
CA ASN A 253 -17.21 11.49 4.19
C ASN A 253 -18.28 10.51 3.69
N ASP A 254 -19.37 11.03 3.12
CA ASP A 254 -20.49 10.24 2.65
C ASP A 254 -20.14 9.27 1.52
N PHE A 255 -19.28 9.67 0.60
CA PHE A 255 -18.80 8.77 -0.46
C PHE A 255 -18.06 7.57 0.12
N ILE A 256 -17.17 7.80 1.08
CA ILE A 256 -16.43 6.72 1.75
C ILE A 256 -17.39 5.86 2.58
N TYR A 257 -18.33 6.48 3.28
CA TYR A 257 -19.33 5.77 4.08
C TYR A 257 -20.19 4.83 3.22
N VAL A 258 -20.73 5.33 2.11
CA VAL A 258 -21.53 4.51 1.18
C VAL A 258 -20.67 3.43 0.52
N MET A 259 -19.43 3.73 0.15
CA MET A 259 -18.50 2.76 -0.42
C MET A 259 -18.27 1.55 0.52
N PHE A 260 -18.10 1.79 1.81
CA PHE A 260 -17.92 0.71 2.78
C PHE A 260 -19.18 -0.10 3.05
N ARG A 261 -20.35 0.52 2.93
CA ARG A 261 -21.64 -0.15 3.20
C ARG A 261 -22.25 -0.85 1.99
N ASN A 262 -22.11 -0.26 0.81
CA ASN A 262 -22.75 -0.74 -0.41
C ASN A 262 -21.76 -1.25 -1.47
N GLY A 263 -20.46 -1.06 -1.26
CA GLY A 263 -19.42 -1.46 -2.21
C GLY A 263 -19.30 -0.53 -3.41
N LEU A 264 -18.24 -0.75 -4.18
CA LEU A 264 -17.97 -0.02 -5.43
C LEU A 264 -18.95 -0.37 -6.55
N GLY A 265 -19.55 -1.57 -6.49
CA GLY A 265 -20.57 -2.00 -7.45
C GLY A 265 -21.81 -1.11 -7.47
N TRP A 266 -22.18 -0.53 -6.32
CA TRP A 266 -23.25 0.47 -6.27
C TRP A 266 -22.88 1.73 -7.05
N TYR A 267 -21.66 2.22 -6.92
CA TYR A 267 -21.15 3.35 -7.66
C TYR A 267 -21.02 3.07 -9.17
N ALA A 268 -20.61 1.85 -9.53
CA ALA A 268 -20.58 1.44 -10.93
C ALA A 268 -21.96 1.50 -11.59
N LYS A 269 -23.01 1.05 -10.88
CA LYS A 269 -24.40 1.15 -11.35
C LYS A 269 -24.89 2.60 -11.42
N LEU A 270 -24.53 3.42 -10.42
CA LEU A 270 -24.86 4.85 -10.43
C LEU A 270 -24.18 5.57 -11.60
N ALA A 271 -22.91 5.29 -11.85
CA ALA A 271 -22.17 5.87 -12.97
C ALA A 271 -22.82 5.53 -14.33
N LYS A 272 -23.21 4.26 -14.55
CA LYS A 272 -23.96 3.85 -15.75
C LYS A 272 -25.32 4.60 -15.86
N LYS A 273 -26.03 4.77 -14.73
CA LYS A 273 -27.31 5.54 -14.69
C LYS A 273 -27.12 7.01 -15.06
N LEU A 274 -25.98 7.59 -14.72
CA LEU A 274 -25.59 8.97 -15.02
C LEU A 274 -24.86 9.11 -16.37
N ASN A 275 -24.89 8.07 -17.21
CA ASN A 275 -24.26 7.99 -18.53
C ASN A 275 -22.72 8.11 -18.54
N PHE A 276 -22.04 7.77 -17.43
CA PHE A 276 -20.60 7.62 -17.41
C PHE A 276 -20.18 6.22 -17.88
N HIS A 277 -19.07 6.19 -18.60
CA HIS A 277 -18.48 4.92 -19.04
C HIS A 277 -17.96 4.11 -17.85
N VAL A 278 -18.33 2.83 -17.78
CA VAL A 278 -17.83 1.87 -16.79
C VAL A 278 -17.57 0.55 -17.52
N GLU A 279 -16.33 0.07 -17.46
CA GLU A 279 -16.00 -1.24 -18.02
C GLU A 279 -16.64 -2.38 -17.17
N ASP A 280 -16.87 -3.54 -17.79
CA ASP A 280 -17.42 -4.68 -17.07
C ASP A 280 -16.39 -5.31 -16.13
N TYR A 281 -15.10 -5.27 -16.49
CA TYR A 281 -14.02 -5.85 -15.70
C TYR A 281 -12.84 -4.89 -15.52
N TYR A 282 -12.26 -4.90 -14.32
CA TYR A 282 -11.10 -4.12 -13.91
C TYR A 282 -9.97 -5.02 -13.39
N CYS A 283 -8.75 -4.49 -13.30
CA CYS A 283 -7.60 -5.20 -12.74
C CYS A 283 -7.77 -5.50 -11.25
N ALA A 284 -8.40 -4.58 -10.53
CA ALA A 284 -8.74 -4.68 -9.12
C ALA A 284 -9.94 -3.80 -8.83
N ALA A 285 -10.60 -3.99 -7.67
CA ALA A 285 -11.61 -3.06 -7.17
C ALA A 285 -11.07 -1.63 -7.03
N CYS A 286 -9.80 -1.48 -6.64
CA CYS A 286 -9.12 -0.19 -6.53
C CYS A 286 -8.93 0.53 -7.88
N HIS A 287 -8.85 -0.21 -9.01
CA HIS A 287 -8.83 0.38 -10.34
C HIS A 287 -10.19 1.01 -10.68
N LEU A 288 -11.29 0.32 -10.39
CA LEU A 288 -12.64 0.90 -10.51
C LEU A 288 -12.81 2.12 -9.58
N CYS A 289 -12.34 2.05 -8.34
CA CYS A 289 -12.34 3.16 -7.40
C CYS A 289 -11.63 4.39 -8.00
N TYR A 290 -10.48 4.19 -8.63
CA TYR A 290 -9.73 5.25 -9.30
C TYR A 290 -10.51 5.84 -10.47
N GLU A 291 -11.04 5.03 -11.39
CA GLU A 291 -11.80 5.49 -12.55
C GLU A 291 -13.01 6.33 -12.12
N LEU A 292 -13.73 5.91 -11.09
CA LEU A 292 -14.91 6.63 -10.60
C LEU A 292 -14.52 7.92 -9.87
N PHE A 293 -13.61 7.84 -8.89
CA PHE A 293 -13.40 8.93 -7.95
C PHE A 293 -12.24 9.89 -8.30
N SER A 294 -11.57 9.68 -9.43
CA SER A 294 -10.74 10.71 -10.07
C SER A 294 -11.50 11.53 -11.11
N ASN A 295 -12.75 11.17 -11.42
CA ASN A 295 -13.61 11.90 -12.34
C ASN A 295 -14.46 12.93 -11.55
N GLU A 296 -14.04 14.19 -11.61
CA GLU A 296 -14.70 15.28 -10.87
C GLU A 296 -16.16 15.49 -11.29
N GLU A 297 -16.48 15.34 -12.57
CA GLU A 297 -17.85 15.49 -13.08
C GLU A 297 -18.76 14.36 -12.54
N PHE A 298 -18.24 13.13 -12.48
CA PHE A 298 -18.97 12.02 -11.83
C PHE A 298 -19.23 12.32 -10.35
N ILE A 299 -18.21 12.77 -9.60
CA ILE A 299 -18.37 13.09 -8.18
C ILE A 299 -19.48 14.14 -8.00
N LYS A 300 -19.43 15.23 -8.77
CA LYS A 300 -20.42 16.30 -8.69
C LYS A 300 -21.83 15.80 -8.98
N GLN A 301 -22.03 15.01 -10.04
CA GLN A 301 -23.36 14.49 -10.39
C GLN A 301 -23.82 13.37 -9.44
N ALA A 302 -22.91 12.63 -8.84
CA ALA A 302 -23.23 11.57 -7.89
C ALA A 302 -23.61 12.09 -6.49
N GLU A 303 -23.13 13.28 -6.09
CA GLU A 303 -23.25 13.84 -4.75
C GLU A 303 -24.68 13.74 -4.18
N PRO A 304 -25.76 14.22 -4.82
CA PRO A 304 -27.11 14.15 -4.26
C PRO A 304 -27.59 12.71 -4.02
N TYR A 305 -27.21 11.77 -4.89
CA TYR A 305 -27.54 10.35 -4.72
C TYR A 305 -26.77 9.71 -3.57
N VAL A 306 -25.53 10.15 -3.36
CA VAL A 306 -24.66 9.66 -2.28
C VAL A 306 -25.16 10.17 -0.94
N GLU A 307 -25.52 11.44 -0.81
CA GLU A 307 -26.11 12.02 0.40
C GLU A 307 -27.40 11.33 0.79
N GLU A 308 -28.35 11.17 -0.16
CA GLU A 308 -29.59 10.44 0.08
C GLU A 308 -29.31 9.02 0.58
N LYS A 309 -28.40 8.31 -0.08
CA LYS A 309 -28.03 6.95 0.27
C LYS A 309 -27.36 6.86 1.65
N ALA A 310 -26.46 7.79 1.96
CA ALA A 310 -25.78 7.86 3.25
C ALA A 310 -26.79 8.09 4.40
N ASN A 311 -27.70 9.03 4.22
CA ASN A 311 -28.75 9.33 5.19
C ASN A 311 -29.66 8.13 5.43
N ARG A 312 -30.09 7.45 4.37
CA ARG A 312 -30.89 6.22 4.48
C ARG A 312 -30.15 5.11 5.24
N LEU A 313 -28.87 4.92 5.00
CA LEU A 313 -28.05 3.90 5.69
C LEU A 313 -27.84 4.24 7.17
N ARG A 314 -27.67 5.53 7.51
CA ARG A 314 -27.57 5.99 8.90
C ARG A 314 -28.88 5.75 9.66
N LEU A 315 -30.02 6.07 9.05
CA LEU A 315 -31.34 5.79 9.64
C LEU A 315 -31.57 4.29 9.86
N GLN A 316 -31.28 3.45 8.87
CA GLN A 316 -31.39 2.00 9.02
C GLN A 316 -30.58 1.45 10.20
N LYS A 317 -29.36 2.00 10.43
CA LYS A 317 -28.53 1.62 11.57
C LYS A 317 -29.15 1.99 12.91
N LEU A 318 -29.83 3.13 13.01
CA LEU A 318 -30.50 3.57 14.25
C LEU A 318 -31.70 2.67 14.61
N PHE A 319 -32.38 2.10 13.63
CA PHE A 319 -33.55 1.22 13.85
C PHE A 319 -33.19 -0.29 13.97
N SER A 320 -31.91 -0.66 13.73
CA SER A 320 -31.43 -2.04 13.81
C SER A 320 -30.54 -2.30 15.04
N ALA A 321 -30.32 -1.29 15.88
CA ALA A 321 -29.61 -1.36 17.16
C ALA A 321 -30.58 -1.39 18.33
#